data_a0e38b2b1f508307aed182e7630f7991
#
_entry.id   a0e38b2b1f508307aed182e7630f7991
#
_cell.length_a   1.000
_cell.length_b   1.000
_cell.length_c   1.000
_cell.angle_alpha   90.00
_cell.angle_beta   90.00
_cell.angle_gamma   90.00
#
_symmetry.space_group_name_H-M   'P 1'
#
loop_
_entity.id
_entity.type
_entity.pdbx_description
1 polymer ?
#
loop_
_entity_poly.entity_id
_entity_poly.type
_entity_poly.pdbx_seq_one_letter_code
_entity_poly.pdbx_strand_id
1 'polypeptide(L)'
;MKLVTFEAAGRAAGPGVLTERGIVDIAGVVKPSYTAQLTMQGVIDDFDRLRPALEKLARDGEALPLDKVRLHAPLPRPGKILACIANYWEHAQREPRPLNMFMKNPDAVIGPGDTIVLPEFTVPWIFMHEAELALVMKGPSKMIKRESWRLSLIHI
;
A
#
# COMPACT_ATOMS: atom_id res chain seq x y z
N MET A 1 10.19 5.07 6.37
CA MET A 1 10.42 3.72 5.80
C MET A 1 9.31 3.47 4.80
N LYS A 2 9.62 2.92 3.63
CA LYS A 2 8.63 2.58 2.61
C LYS A 2 8.58 1.06 2.45
N LEU A 3 7.52 0.42 2.94
CA LEU A 3 7.29 -1.01 2.76
C LEU A 3 6.76 -1.27 1.35
N VAL A 4 7.23 -2.33 0.72
CA VAL A 4 6.83 -2.75 -0.63
C VAL A 4 6.60 -4.24 -0.69
N THR A 5 5.75 -4.68 -1.59
CA THR A 5 5.68 -6.07 -2.04
C THR A 5 6.36 -6.16 -3.40
N PHE A 6 7.33 -7.05 -3.53
CA PHE A 6 8.13 -7.19 -4.75
C PHE A 6 8.38 -8.66 -5.10
N GLU A 7 8.68 -8.89 -6.35
CA GLU A 7 9.10 -10.16 -6.91
C GLU A 7 10.46 -9.97 -7.61
N ALA A 8 11.36 -10.93 -7.40
CA ALA A 8 12.64 -10.99 -8.09
C ALA A 8 12.76 -12.31 -8.84
N ALA A 9 13.67 -12.41 -9.80
CA ALA A 9 13.86 -13.61 -10.60
C ALA A 9 14.02 -14.86 -9.74
N GLY A 10 13.20 -15.90 -10.01
CA GLY A 10 13.22 -17.17 -9.30
C GLY A 10 12.64 -17.16 -7.87
N ARG A 11 11.99 -16.09 -7.46
CA ARG A 11 11.39 -15.95 -6.11
C ARG A 11 9.93 -15.52 -6.20
N ALA A 12 9.11 -16.05 -5.31
CA ALA A 12 7.74 -15.57 -5.15
C ALA A 12 7.71 -14.15 -4.56
N ALA A 13 6.61 -13.45 -4.82
CA ALA A 13 6.41 -12.12 -4.27
C ALA A 13 6.49 -12.11 -2.73
N GLY A 14 7.22 -11.15 -2.19
CA GLY A 14 7.48 -11.04 -0.75
C GLY A 14 7.65 -9.59 -0.29
N PRO A 15 7.83 -9.37 1.02
CA PRO A 15 7.95 -8.05 1.60
C PRO A 15 9.37 -7.49 1.46
N GLY A 16 9.46 -6.18 1.23
CA GLY A 16 10.73 -5.45 1.16
C GLY A 16 10.61 -4.04 1.73
N VAL A 17 11.76 -3.41 1.87
CA VAL A 17 11.89 -1.98 2.16
C VAL A 17 12.50 -1.29 0.96
N LEU A 18 11.82 -0.29 0.41
CA LEU A 18 12.37 0.57 -0.63
C LEU A 18 13.31 1.61 0.00
N THR A 19 14.54 1.63 -0.49
CA THR A 19 15.60 2.56 -0.13
C THR A 19 16.09 3.31 -1.38
N GLU A 20 16.99 4.29 -1.21
CA GLU A 20 17.65 4.97 -2.33
C GLU A 20 18.54 4.04 -3.15
N ARG A 21 19.04 2.95 -2.54
CA ARG A 21 19.88 1.94 -3.20
C ARG A 21 19.08 0.88 -3.97
N GLY A 22 17.77 0.82 -3.78
CA GLY A 22 16.90 -0.23 -4.31
C GLY A 22 16.08 -0.89 -3.22
N ILE A 23 15.64 -2.13 -3.44
CA ILE A 23 14.78 -2.87 -2.50
C ILE A 23 15.62 -3.81 -1.66
N VAL A 24 15.49 -3.68 -0.35
CA VAL A 24 16.05 -4.62 0.63
C VAL A 24 14.99 -5.62 1.02
N ASP A 25 15.30 -6.90 0.82
CA ASP A 25 14.44 -8.00 1.23
C ASP A 25 14.39 -8.12 2.76
N ILE A 26 13.19 -8.20 3.31
CA ILE A 26 12.98 -8.32 4.76
C ILE A 26 12.42 -9.67 5.18
N ALA A 27 12.29 -10.63 4.26
CA ALA A 27 11.72 -11.95 4.56
C ALA A 27 12.44 -12.68 5.70
N GLY A 28 13.74 -12.42 5.90
CA GLY A 28 14.52 -13.04 6.98
C GLY A 28 14.19 -12.59 8.39
N VAL A 29 13.47 -11.48 8.57
CA VAL A 29 13.11 -10.91 9.89
C VAL A 29 11.62 -10.84 10.12
N VAL A 30 10.82 -11.24 9.13
CA VAL A 30 9.36 -11.28 9.24
C VAL A 30 8.86 -12.71 9.21
N LYS A 31 7.75 -12.98 9.87
CA LYS A 31 7.12 -14.29 9.83
C LYS A 31 6.37 -14.44 8.50
N PRO A 32 6.76 -15.40 7.64
CA PRO A 32 6.05 -15.62 6.38
C PRO A 32 4.65 -16.17 6.64
N SER A 33 3.72 -15.86 5.75
CA SER A 33 2.38 -16.42 5.72
C SER A 33 2.06 -17.01 4.34
N TYR A 34 0.86 -17.57 4.16
CA TYR A 34 0.46 -18.29 2.94
C TYR A 34 0.48 -17.43 1.67
N THR A 35 0.34 -16.12 1.81
CA THR A 35 0.35 -15.18 0.68
C THR A 35 1.17 -13.94 1.01
N ALA A 36 1.62 -13.23 -0.03
CA ALA A 36 2.30 -11.93 0.12
C ALA A 36 1.43 -10.93 0.88
N GLN A 37 0.10 -10.93 0.62
CA GLN A 37 -0.87 -10.10 1.35
C GLN A 37 -0.84 -10.37 2.85
N LEU A 38 -0.95 -11.63 3.27
CA LEU A 38 -0.98 -12.00 4.68
C LEU A 38 0.38 -11.79 5.36
N THR A 39 1.48 -11.96 4.62
CA THR A 39 2.81 -11.65 5.12
C THR A 39 2.96 -10.15 5.38
N MET A 40 2.56 -9.31 4.43
CA MET A 40 2.59 -7.85 4.60
C MET A 40 1.65 -7.39 5.72
N GLN A 41 0.46 -7.99 5.84
CA GLN A 41 -0.44 -7.73 6.96
C GLN A 41 0.24 -8.02 8.30
N GLY A 42 0.94 -9.15 8.42
CA GLY A 42 1.71 -9.48 9.62
C GLY A 42 2.84 -8.47 9.94
N VAL A 43 3.48 -7.92 8.89
CA VAL A 43 4.45 -6.83 9.06
C VAL A 43 3.78 -5.57 9.61
N ILE A 44 2.58 -5.24 9.13
CA ILE A 44 1.80 -4.08 9.58
C ILE A 44 1.36 -4.25 11.01
N ASP A 45 0.79 -5.40 11.35
CA ASP A 45 0.26 -5.71 12.67
C ASP A 45 1.35 -5.66 13.76
N ASP A 46 2.57 -6.05 13.40
CA ASP A 46 3.71 -6.16 14.33
C ASP A 46 4.80 -5.10 14.07
N PHE A 47 4.43 -4.02 13.38
CA PHE A 47 5.37 -3.04 12.85
C PHE A 47 6.26 -2.41 13.93
N ASP A 48 5.70 -2.04 15.08
CA ASP A 48 6.46 -1.37 16.14
C ASP A 48 7.57 -2.28 16.68
N ARG A 49 7.30 -3.58 16.81
CA ARG A 49 8.29 -4.56 17.25
C ARG A 49 9.35 -4.82 16.17
N LEU A 50 8.93 -4.88 14.90
CA LEU A 50 9.82 -5.16 13.78
C LEU A 50 10.67 -3.96 13.37
N ARG A 51 10.21 -2.76 13.62
CA ARG A 51 10.80 -1.51 13.15
C ARG A 51 12.31 -1.40 13.35
N PRO A 52 12.89 -1.68 14.54
CA PRO A 52 14.35 -1.57 14.72
C PRO A 52 15.14 -2.50 13.81
N ALA A 53 14.67 -3.74 13.60
CA ALA A 53 15.29 -4.70 12.70
C ALA A 53 15.15 -4.28 11.22
N LEU A 54 13.99 -3.75 10.85
CA LEU A 54 13.74 -3.23 9.49
C LEU A 54 14.60 -2.02 9.18
N GLU A 55 14.77 -1.10 10.13
CA GLU A 55 15.65 0.07 9.99
C GLU A 55 17.12 -0.34 9.85
N LYS A 56 17.56 -1.35 10.59
CA LYS A 56 18.91 -1.91 10.46
C LYS A 56 19.10 -2.51 9.05
N LEU A 57 18.17 -3.38 8.61
CA LEU A 57 18.25 -3.95 7.26
C LEU A 57 18.22 -2.90 6.17
N ALA A 58 17.38 -1.87 6.29
CA ALA A 58 17.32 -0.78 5.31
C ALA A 58 18.66 -0.04 5.16
N ARG A 59 19.45 0.06 6.25
CA ARG A 59 20.80 0.67 6.20
C ARG A 59 21.86 -0.28 5.67
N ASP A 60 21.90 -1.49 6.21
CA ASP A 60 23.06 -2.38 6.13
C ASP A 60 22.83 -3.55 5.14
N GLY A 61 21.57 -3.83 4.79
CA GLY A 61 21.21 -4.95 3.93
C GLY A 61 21.61 -4.75 2.47
N GLU A 62 21.78 -5.86 1.78
CA GLU A 62 21.95 -5.87 0.32
C GLU A 62 20.68 -5.38 -0.36
N ALA A 63 20.82 -4.45 -1.28
CA ALA A 63 19.71 -3.87 -2.03
C ALA A 63 19.67 -4.42 -3.45
N LEU A 64 18.51 -4.88 -3.89
CA LEU A 64 18.25 -5.27 -5.27
C LEU A 64 17.91 -4.04 -6.10
N PRO A 65 18.56 -3.82 -7.24
CA PRO A 65 18.23 -2.72 -8.14
C PRO A 65 16.77 -2.79 -8.61
N LEU A 66 16.13 -1.64 -8.79
CA LEU A 66 14.70 -1.57 -9.18
C LEU A 66 14.42 -2.19 -10.55
N ASP A 67 15.39 -2.17 -11.45
CA ASP A 67 15.28 -2.80 -12.78
C ASP A 67 15.37 -4.34 -12.75
N LYS A 68 15.71 -4.92 -11.61
CA LYS A 68 15.81 -6.39 -11.40
C LYS A 68 14.61 -6.95 -10.63
N VAL A 69 13.65 -6.14 -10.28
CA VAL A 69 12.48 -6.54 -9.51
C VAL A 69 11.18 -6.03 -10.15
N ARG A 70 10.10 -6.75 -9.92
CA ARG A 70 8.74 -6.29 -10.21
C ARG A 70 8.08 -5.87 -8.93
N LEU A 71 7.62 -4.63 -8.87
CA LEU A 71 6.79 -4.15 -7.77
C LEU A 71 5.36 -4.63 -7.95
N HIS A 72 4.76 -5.05 -6.86
CA HIS A 72 3.34 -5.35 -6.74
C HIS A 72 2.65 -4.29 -5.88
N ALA A 73 1.33 -4.29 -5.86
CA ALA A 73 0.61 -3.53 -4.86
C ALA A 73 1.10 -3.93 -3.46
N PRO A 74 1.39 -2.99 -2.55
CA PRO A 74 1.89 -3.31 -1.21
C PRO A 74 0.91 -4.20 -0.43
N LEU A 75 -0.38 -4.01 -0.66
CA LEU A 75 -1.48 -4.84 -0.16
C LEU A 75 -2.33 -5.28 -1.36
N PRO A 76 -1.97 -6.40 -2.03
CA PRO A 76 -2.63 -6.80 -3.28
C PRO A 76 -4.09 -7.22 -3.10
N ARG A 77 -4.51 -7.55 -1.88
CA ARG A 77 -5.90 -7.90 -1.58
C ARG A 77 -6.29 -7.45 -0.17
N PRO A 78 -6.43 -6.13 0.07
CA PRO A 78 -6.83 -5.61 1.37
C PRO A 78 -8.26 -6.05 1.71
N GLY A 79 -8.59 -6.13 2.99
CA GLY A 79 -9.93 -6.55 3.41
C GLY A 79 -11.04 -5.56 3.02
N LYS A 80 -10.71 -4.27 2.89
CA LYS A 80 -11.63 -3.19 2.50
C LYS A 80 -10.86 -2.06 1.82
N ILE A 81 -11.53 -1.43 0.85
CA ILE A 81 -11.11 -0.15 0.30
C ILE A 81 -12.28 0.82 0.44
N LEU A 82 -12.05 1.91 1.18
CA LEU A 82 -13.00 3.01 1.31
C LEU A 82 -12.44 4.20 0.54
N ALA A 83 -13.15 4.66 -0.45
CA ALA A 83 -12.79 5.82 -1.24
C ALA A 83 -13.69 7.01 -0.87
N CYS A 84 -13.17 8.22 -1.05
CA CYS A 84 -13.92 9.45 -0.83
C CYS A 84 -14.19 10.12 -2.18
N ILE A 85 -15.39 10.65 -2.35
CA ILE A 85 -15.74 11.42 -3.54
C ILE A 85 -15.59 12.91 -3.28
N ALA A 86 -14.97 13.63 -4.22
CA ALA A 86 -14.82 15.09 -4.20
C ALA A 86 -14.22 15.65 -2.89
N ASN A 87 -13.25 14.92 -2.32
CA ASN A 87 -12.60 15.25 -1.05
C ASN A 87 -11.36 16.14 -1.21
N TYR A 88 -10.88 16.36 -2.42
CA TYR A 88 -9.81 17.30 -2.72
C TYR A 88 -10.37 18.68 -3.08
N TRP A 89 -9.59 19.71 -2.77
CA TRP A 89 -9.86 21.07 -3.20
C TRP A 89 -9.55 21.24 -4.69
N GLU A 90 -10.33 20.62 -5.51
CA GLU A 90 -10.24 20.85 -6.94
C GLU A 90 -10.70 22.27 -7.25
N HIS A 91 -9.81 23.04 -7.84
CA HIS A 91 -10.07 24.42 -8.27
C HIS A 91 -10.20 25.47 -7.16
N ALA A 92 -9.67 25.26 -5.97
CA ALA A 92 -9.50 26.25 -4.88
C ALA A 92 -10.72 27.13 -4.50
N GLN A 93 -11.94 26.76 -4.94
CA GLN A 93 -13.13 27.61 -4.81
C GLN A 93 -14.30 26.92 -4.13
N ARG A 94 -14.14 25.72 -3.59
CA ARG A 94 -15.23 24.98 -2.95
C ARG A 94 -15.05 24.92 -1.44
N GLU A 95 -16.12 25.21 -0.72
CA GLU A 95 -16.16 24.92 0.70
C GLU A 95 -15.96 23.41 0.94
N PRO A 96 -15.31 23.01 2.06
CA PRO A 96 -15.19 21.62 2.44
C PRO A 96 -16.57 20.94 2.45
N ARG A 97 -16.73 19.91 1.67
CA ARG A 97 -17.94 19.10 1.69
C ARG A 97 -17.85 18.05 2.80
N PRO A 98 -18.95 17.62 3.38
CA PRO A 98 -18.98 16.43 4.21
C PRO A 98 -18.38 15.25 3.46
N LEU A 99 -17.57 14.42 4.14
CA LEU A 99 -17.00 13.22 3.54
C LEU A 99 -18.12 12.31 3.05
N ASN A 100 -18.11 12.04 1.76
CA ASN A 100 -18.98 11.04 1.14
C ASN A 100 -18.08 9.86 0.73
N MET A 101 -18.35 8.71 1.32
CA MET A 101 -17.50 7.52 1.18
C MET A 101 -18.25 6.40 0.48
N PHE A 102 -17.53 5.64 -0.32
CA PHE A 102 -18.04 4.45 -0.98
C PHE A 102 -16.99 3.34 -0.94
N MET A 103 -17.43 2.10 -1.16
CA MET A 103 -16.54 0.95 -1.18
C MET A 103 -16.09 0.62 -2.60
N LYS A 104 -14.80 0.35 -2.76
CA LYS A 104 -14.24 -0.26 -3.96
C LYS A 104 -14.00 -1.75 -3.72
N ASN A 105 -14.08 -2.54 -4.80
CA ASN A 105 -13.79 -3.96 -4.71
C ASN A 105 -12.28 -4.18 -4.42
N PRO A 106 -11.91 -4.85 -3.32
CA PRO A 106 -10.53 -5.17 -3.03
C PRO A 106 -9.83 -6.03 -4.09
N ASP A 107 -10.57 -6.84 -4.83
CA ASP A 107 -10.02 -7.69 -5.90
C ASP A 107 -9.64 -6.89 -7.16
N ALA A 108 -10.01 -5.60 -7.23
CA ALA A 108 -9.63 -4.71 -8.32
C ALA A 108 -8.26 -4.04 -8.11
N VAL A 109 -7.55 -4.35 -7.03
CA VAL A 109 -6.21 -3.80 -6.78
C VAL A 109 -5.21 -4.39 -7.76
N ILE A 110 -4.49 -3.53 -8.45
CA ILE A 110 -3.39 -3.88 -9.34
C ILE A 110 -2.11 -3.19 -8.88
N GLY A 111 -0.96 -3.66 -9.36
CA GLY A 111 0.35 -3.13 -8.99
C GLY A 111 0.87 -2.07 -9.97
N PRO A 112 2.02 -1.47 -9.65
CA PRO A 112 2.71 -0.55 -10.54
C PRO A 112 3.04 -1.21 -11.89
N GLY A 113 2.66 -0.54 -12.98
CA GLY A 113 2.89 -1.03 -14.35
C GLY A 113 1.87 -2.06 -14.86
N ASP A 114 0.91 -2.47 -14.04
CA ASP A 114 -0.17 -3.33 -14.49
C ASP A 114 -1.18 -2.57 -15.38
N THR A 115 -1.86 -3.28 -16.26
CA THR A 115 -2.79 -2.70 -17.22
C THR A 115 -4.21 -2.65 -16.66
N ILE A 116 -4.84 -1.49 -16.70
CA ILE A 116 -6.27 -1.34 -16.43
C ILE A 116 -7.04 -1.81 -17.66
N VAL A 117 -7.79 -2.90 -17.51
CA VAL A 117 -8.63 -3.43 -18.59
C VAL A 117 -10.01 -2.83 -18.49
N LEU A 118 -10.43 -2.09 -19.53
CA LEU A 118 -11.78 -1.56 -19.62
C LEU A 118 -12.72 -2.61 -20.20
N PRO A 119 -13.88 -2.88 -19.59
CA PRO A 119 -14.90 -3.74 -20.19
C PRO A 119 -15.38 -3.17 -21.52
N GLU A 120 -15.70 -4.04 -22.50
CA GLU A 120 -16.15 -3.64 -23.86
C GLU A 120 -17.38 -2.72 -23.83
N PHE A 121 -18.27 -2.88 -22.83
CA PHE A 121 -19.46 -2.04 -22.66
C PHE A 121 -19.18 -0.67 -22.03
N THR A 122 -17.92 -0.41 -21.64
CA THR A 122 -17.58 0.86 -20.98
C THR A 122 -17.48 1.96 -22.02
N VAL A 123 -18.24 3.03 -21.83
CA VAL A 123 -18.12 4.22 -22.67
C VAL A 123 -16.89 5.01 -22.21
N PRO A 124 -15.87 5.24 -23.07
CA PRO A 124 -14.58 5.81 -22.67
C PRO A 124 -14.66 7.15 -21.91
N TRP A 125 -15.63 7.99 -22.26
CA TRP A 125 -15.79 9.31 -21.61
C TRP A 125 -16.38 9.26 -20.18
N ILE A 126 -16.82 8.09 -19.71
CA ILE A 126 -17.24 7.88 -18.32
C ILE A 126 -16.04 7.49 -17.43
N PHE A 127 -14.90 7.18 -18.05
CA PHE A 127 -13.72 6.73 -17.33
C PHE A 127 -12.87 7.93 -16.89
N MET A 128 -12.72 8.09 -15.57
CA MET A 128 -11.84 9.10 -14.99
C MET A 128 -10.78 8.40 -14.13
N HIS A 129 -9.52 8.77 -14.34
CA HIS A 129 -8.46 8.35 -13.43
C HIS A 129 -8.18 9.48 -12.44
N GLU A 130 -8.00 9.08 -11.20
CA GLU A 130 -7.77 9.98 -10.09
C GLU A 130 -6.50 9.56 -9.36
N ALA A 131 -5.65 10.52 -9.03
CA ALA A 131 -4.49 10.30 -8.18
C ALA A 131 -4.93 10.53 -6.73
N GLU A 132 -4.82 9.49 -5.91
CA GLU A 132 -5.34 9.48 -4.55
C GLU A 132 -4.25 9.21 -3.52
N LEU A 133 -4.33 9.88 -2.38
CA LEU A 133 -3.54 9.52 -1.20
C LEU A 133 -4.26 8.40 -0.44
N ALA A 134 -3.71 7.21 -0.47
CA ALA A 134 -4.23 6.10 0.30
C ALA A 134 -3.67 6.08 1.73
N LEU A 135 -4.54 5.88 2.71
CA LEU A 135 -4.19 5.69 4.10
C LEU A 135 -4.36 4.21 4.48
N VAL A 136 -3.30 3.58 4.96
CA VAL A 136 -3.34 2.20 5.42
C VAL A 136 -3.54 2.16 6.92
N MET A 137 -4.60 1.46 7.36
CA MET A 137 -4.88 1.29 8.76
C MET A 137 -3.95 0.26 9.39
N LYS A 138 -3.33 0.60 10.51
CA LYS A 138 -2.42 -0.27 11.26
C LYS A 138 -3.14 -1.43 11.94
N GLY A 139 -4.42 -1.26 12.26
CA GLY A 139 -5.24 -2.25 12.93
C GLY A 139 -6.68 -1.79 13.13
N PRO A 140 -7.51 -2.57 13.82
CA PRO A 140 -8.88 -2.19 14.12
C PRO A 140 -8.95 -0.84 14.82
N SER A 141 -9.74 0.07 14.27
CA SER A 141 -9.80 1.44 14.75
C SER A 141 -11.26 1.89 14.79
N LYS A 142 -11.68 2.50 15.91
CA LYS A 142 -13.03 3.02 16.10
C LYS A 142 -12.98 4.30 16.92
N MET A 143 -13.72 5.33 16.47
CA MET A 143 -13.85 6.61 17.17
C MET A 143 -12.51 7.25 17.55
N ILE A 144 -11.55 7.21 16.61
CA ILE A 144 -10.21 7.76 16.81
C ILE A 144 -10.31 9.28 16.95
N LYS A 145 -9.73 9.82 18.01
CA LYS A 145 -9.61 11.27 18.18
C LYS A 145 -8.65 11.85 17.15
N ARG A 146 -8.93 13.10 16.72
CA ARG A 146 -8.14 13.79 15.70
C ARG A 146 -6.64 13.83 16.03
N GLU A 147 -6.27 14.07 17.27
CA GLU A 147 -4.89 14.13 17.74
C GLU A 147 -4.19 12.77 17.75
N SER A 148 -4.95 11.66 17.76
CA SER A 148 -4.44 10.28 17.85
C SER A 148 -4.40 9.54 16.52
N TRP A 149 -4.69 10.19 15.39
CA TRP A 149 -4.79 9.54 14.09
C TRP A 149 -3.51 8.79 13.66
N ARG A 150 -2.33 9.32 14.03
CA ARG A 150 -1.03 8.70 13.69
C ARG A 150 -0.82 7.34 14.34
N LEU A 151 -1.48 7.05 15.45
CA LEU A 151 -1.40 5.75 16.13
C LEU A 151 -2.15 4.66 15.35
N SER A 152 -3.05 5.05 14.46
CA SER A 152 -3.92 4.16 13.71
C SER A 152 -3.51 3.96 12.26
N LEU A 153 -2.49 4.66 11.78
CA LEU A 153 -1.99 4.60 10.41
C LEU A 153 -0.58 4.05 10.34
N ILE A 154 -0.27 3.46 9.20
CA ILE A 154 1.08 3.05 8.83
C ILE A 154 1.41 3.59 7.44
N HIS A 155 2.65 4.00 7.25
CA HIS A 155 3.18 4.37 5.96
C HIS A 155 3.67 3.14 5.20
N ILE A 156 3.11 2.95 4.04
CA ILE A 156 3.54 1.95 3.07
C ILE A 156 4.12 2.62 1.84
#